data_3cf0be392dd1d4efb8e423f792aed87f
#
_entry.id   3cf0be392dd1d4efb8e423f792aed87f
#
_cell.length_a   1.000
_cell.length_b   1.000
_cell.length_c   1.000
_cell.angle_alpha   90.00
_cell.angle_beta   90.00
_cell.angle_gamma   90.00
#
_symmetry.space_group_name_H-M   'P 1'
#
loop_
_entity.id
_entity.type
_entity.pdbx_description
1 polymer ?
#
loop_
_entity_poly.entity_id
_entity_poly.type
_entity_poly.pdbx_seq_one_letter_code
_entity_poly.pdbx_strand_id
1 'polypeptide(L)'
;ACEATVLTYRDGWYYLLATHGSCCDGANSTYNIVVGRSKNVTGPFVDNVGRNMLEGGGKMVAATSGRLIGPGHFGRIILDDGVEKMSLHYEADLDQCGRSVLGIRPLLWKNGWPVAGDNVKEGTYEIESERRGYALELAVDLTRMAGGMRGFNRNNDEPVKPVPSQELADVINTWPTGNIDARIGDYIPRPHQKWTITPAPDSSGYLGGPYYKIVIAGSDRALAATVDAEVITVPAFTGAP
;
A
#
# COMPACT_ATOMS: atom_id res chain seq x y z
N ALA A 1 23.93 18.14 -1.68
CA ALA A 1 24.90 17.04 -1.57
C ALA A 1 24.34 15.79 -2.22
N CYS A 2 25.21 14.87 -2.59
CA CYS A 2 24.83 13.53 -3.07
C CYS A 2 25.74 12.53 -2.32
N GLU A 3 25.14 11.56 -1.63
CA GLU A 3 25.87 10.62 -0.80
C GLU A 3 25.13 9.30 -0.63
N ALA A 4 25.67 8.40 0.21
CA ALA A 4 25.08 7.10 0.54
C ALA A 4 24.64 6.32 -0.70
N THR A 5 25.56 6.22 -1.67
CA THR A 5 25.27 5.53 -2.92
C THR A 5 25.27 4.02 -2.75
N VAL A 6 24.27 3.35 -3.32
CA VAL A 6 24.20 1.90 -3.40
C VAL A 6 24.02 1.48 -4.83
N LEU A 7 24.88 0.58 -5.29
CA LEU A 7 24.78 -0.04 -6.60
C LEU A 7 24.19 -1.44 -6.45
N THR A 8 23.14 -1.72 -7.20
CA THR A 8 22.50 -3.05 -7.24
C THR A 8 22.24 -3.49 -8.66
N TYR A 9 22.09 -4.80 -8.87
CA TYR A 9 21.82 -5.39 -10.18
C TYR A 9 20.50 -6.16 -10.12
N ARG A 10 19.63 -5.96 -11.15
CA ARG A 10 18.40 -6.69 -11.32
C ARG A 10 17.97 -6.71 -12.79
N ASP A 11 17.55 -7.86 -13.28
CA ASP A 11 16.94 -8.06 -14.60
C ASP A 11 17.73 -7.42 -15.76
N GLY A 12 19.08 -7.56 -15.70
CA GLY A 12 19.95 -7.04 -16.75
C GLY A 12 20.25 -5.54 -16.68
N TRP A 13 19.93 -4.89 -15.54
CA TRP A 13 20.23 -3.49 -15.27
C TRP A 13 21.01 -3.28 -13.97
N TYR A 14 21.95 -2.36 -14.01
CA TYR A 14 22.57 -1.78 -12.82
C TYR A 14 21.77 -0.57 -12.38
N TYR A 15 21.45 -0.49 -11.11
CA TYR A 15 20.73 0.63 -10.48
C TYR A 15 21.64 1.32 -9.50
N LEU A 16 21.85 2.61 -9.68
CA LEU A 16 22.55 3.47 -8.73
C LEU A 16 21.53 4.27 -7.94
N LEU A 17 21.37 3.94 -6.66
CA LEU A 17 20.57 4.72 -5.74
C LEU A 17 21.49 5.68 -5.01
N ALA A 18 21.01 6.88 -4.80
CA ALA A 18 21.76 7.93 -4.09
C ALA A 18 20.83 8.79 -3.26
N THR A 19 21.34 9.25 -2.13
CA THR A 19 20.67 10.28 -1.34
C THR A 19 21.06 11.64 -1.90
N HIS A 20 20.05 12.48 -2.11
CA HIS A 20 20.19 13.82 -2.66
C HIS A 20 19.51 14.85 -1.74
N GLY A 21 19.93 16.10 -1.81
CA GLY A 21 19.41 17.19 -1.00
C GLY A 21 20.31 17.57 0.17
N SER A 22 19.76 18.22 1.19
CA SER A 22 20.47 18.64 2.40
C SER A 22 19.96 17.93 3.64
N CYS A 23 20.92 17.46 4.46
CA CYS A 23 20.67 16.82 5.74
C CYS A 23 20.83 17.80 6.92
N CYS A 24 20.67 17.21 8.11
CA CYS A 24 21.16 17.75 9.38
C CYS A 24 20.47 19.05 9.78
N ASP A 25 19.24 19.27 9.29
CA ASP A 25 18.41 20.44 9.56
C ASP A 25 16.98 20.04 10.04
N GLY A 26 16.86 18.84 10.60
CA GLY A 26 15.61 18.33 11.16
C GLY A 26 14.43 18.48 10.19
N ALA A 27 13.41 19.20 10.60
CA ALA A 27 12.19 19.39 9.81
C ALA A 27 12.39 20.21 8.52
N ASN A 28 13.51 20.91 8.36
CA ASN A 28 13.85 21.68 7.16
C ASN A 28 14.68 20.86 6.15
N SER A 29 15.03 19.62 6.49
CA SER A 29 15.79 18.75 5.59
C SER A 29 15.08 18.52 4.26
N THR A 30 15.84 18.55 3.18
CA THR A 30 15.36 18.27 1.81
C THR A 30 15.83 16.93 1.30
N TYR A 31 16.34 16.05 2.17
CA TYR A 31 16.78 14.72 1.79
C TYR A 31 15.70 13.95 1.03
N ASN A 32 16.17 13.23 0.05
CA ASN A 32 15.36 12.32 -0.76
C ASN A 32 16.29 11.24 -1.37
N ILE A 33 15.71 10.13 -1.78
CA ILE A 33 16.42 9.04 -2.42
C ILE A 33 16.00 9.00 -3.88
N VAL A 34 17.00 9.05 -4.78
CA VAL A 34 16.82 8.98 -6.23
C VAL A 34 17.55 7.78 -6.80
N VAL A 35 17.14 7.34 -7.99
CA VAL A 35 17.74 6.22 -8.71
C VAL A 35 17.91 6.50 -10.19
N GLY A 36 19.04 6.08 -10.73
CA GLY A 36 19.24 5.90 -12.17
C GLY A 36 19.62 4.47 -12.49
N ARG A 37 19.48 4.06 -13.74
CA ARG A 37 19.88 2.73 -14.20
C ARG A 37 20.75 2.77 -15.44
N SER A 38 21.57 1.74 -15.61
CA SER A 38 22.47 1.58 -16.78
C SER A 38 22.59 0.10 -17.18
N LYS A 39 22.92 -0.15 -18.44
CA LYS A 39 23.36 -1.48 -18.87
C LYS A 39 24.81 -1.79 -18.49
N ASN A 40 25.60 -0.76 -18.18
CA ASN A 40 26.99 -0.88 -17.79
C ASN A 40 27.14 -0.52 -16.30
N VAL A 41 27.99 -1.25 -15.60
CA VAL A 41 28.28 -1.02 -14.17
C VAL A 41 28.85 0.37 -13.89
N THR A 42 29.56 0.94 -14.86
CA THR A 42 30.18 2.27 -14.79
C THR A 42 29.27 3.41 -15.29
N GLY A 43 28.03 3.09 -15.69
CA GLY A 43 27.09 4.07 -16.26
C GLY A 43 27.20 4.24 -17.78
N PRO A 44 26.68 5.33 -18.33
CA PRO A 44 25.94 6.39 -17.62
C PRO A 44 24.64 5.90 -17.01
N PHE A 45 24.32 6.40 -15.82
CA PHE A 45 23.04 6.11 -15.14
C PHE A 45 22.01 7.16 -15.54
N VAL A 46 20.90 6.73 -16.07
CA VAL A 46 19.80 7.60 -16.50
C VAL A 46 18.52 7.28 -15.73
N ASP A 47 17.67 8.26 -15.56
CA ASP A 47 16.35 8.11 -14.96
C ASP A 47 15.31 7.54 -15.96
N ASN A 48 14.07 7.50 -15.54
CA ASN A 48 12.95 6.95 -16.31
C ASN A 48 12.53 7.81 -17.53
N VAL A 49 13.06 9.03 -17.63
CA VAL A 49 12.86 9.90 -18.81
C VAL A 49 14.14 10.04 -19.64
N GLY A 50 15.20 9.30 -19.27
CA GLY A 50 16.46 9.26 -20.03
C GLY A 50 17.47 10.34 -19.63
N ARG A 51 17.22 11.12 -18.56
CA ARG A 51 18.14 12.16 -18.12
C ARG A 51 19.27 11.56 -17.27
N ASN A 52 20.51 11.94 -17.56
CA ASN A 52 21.68 11.48 -16.85
C ASN A 52 21.68 12.00 -15.40
N MET A 53 22.00 11.14 -14.42
CA MET A 53 22.10 11.51 -13.01
C MET A 53 23.18 12.59 -12.78
N LEU A 54 24.26 12.61 -13.53
CA LEU A 54 25.29 13.66 -13.45
C LEU A 54 24.79 15.04 -13.95
N GLU A 55 23.69 15.06 -14.67
CA GLU A 55 23.06 16.26 -15.22
C GLU A 55 21.74 16.61 -14.48
N GLY A 56 21.61 16.13 -13.25
CA GLY A 56 20.44 16.36 -12.40
C GLY A 56 19.26 15.45 -12.71
N GLY A 57 19.48 14.32 -13.41
CA GLY A 57 18.53 13.22 -13.51
C GLY A 57 18.43 12.43 -12.21
N GLY A 58 17.47 11.53 -12.16
CA GLY A 58 17.22 10.66 -11.02
C GLY A 58 15.72 10.49 -10.76
N LYS A 59 15.23 9.26 -10.91
CA LYS A 59 13.84 8.95 -10.57
C LYS A 59 13.69 8.90 -9.05
N MET A 60 12.70 9.59 -8.51
CA MET A 60 12.41 9.58 -7.08
C MET A 60 12.01 8.18 -6.60
N VAL A 61 12.64 7.73 -5.52
CA VAL A 61 12.33 6.47 -4.80
C VAL A 61 11.64 6.78 -3.48
N ALA A 62 12.17 7.72 -2.71
CA ALA A 62 11.58 8.16 -1.46
C ALA A 62 11.83 9.67 -1.27
N ALA A 63 10.82 10.37 -0.79
CA ALA A 63 10.86 11.78 -0.44
C ALA A 63 10.07 12.02 0.85
N THR A 64 10.13 13.22 1.37
CA THR A 64 9.28 13.66 2.49
C THR A 64 7.82 13.30 2.21
N SER A 65 7.18 12.66 3.16
CA SER A 65 5.79 12.22 3.06
C SER A 65 5.06 12.47 4.39
N GLY A 66 4.07 13.34 4.36
CA GLY A 66 3.33 13.73 5.55
C GLY A 66 4.24 14.27 6.64
N ARG A 67 4.31 13.58 7.77
CA ARG A 67 5.07 13.98 8.96
C ARG A 67 6.46 13.34 9.06
N LEU A 68 6.85 12.54 8.09
CA LEU A 68 8.18 11.93 7.95
C LEU A 68 9.02 12.74 6.95
N ILE A 69 10.03 13.43 7.45
CA ILE A 69 10.80 14.44 6.73
C ILE A 69 12.17 13.90 6.34
N GLY A 70 12.57 14.17 5.11
CA GLY A 70 13.96 14.00 4.66
C GLY A 70 14.47 12.55 4.72
N PRO A 71 13.89 11.59 3.96
CA PRO A 71 14.41 10.23 3.90
C PRO A 71 15.75 10.17 3.18
N GLY A 72 16.72 9.51 3.80
CA GLY A 72 18.06 9.35 3.24
C GLY A 72 18.75 8.05 3.64
N HIS A 73 19.98 7.85 3.15
CA HIS A 73 20.83 6.68 3.44
C HIS A 73 20.14 5.36 3.11
N PHE A 74 19.88 5.14 1.83
CA PHE A 74 19.28 3.89 1.36
C PHE A 74 20.15 2.68 1.70
N GLY A 75 19.54 1.67 2.32
CA GLY A 75 20.06 0.33 2.46
C GLY A 75 19.12 -0.69 1.84
N ARG A 76 19.65 -1.69 1.14
CA ARG A 76 18.87 -2.80 0.62
C ARG A 76 18.97 -3.99 1.56
N ILE A 77 17.84 -4.55 1.95
CA ILE A 77 17.74 -5.73 2.79
C ILE A 77 17.03 -6.81 1.98
N ILE A 78 17.66 -7.96 1.84
CA ILE A 78 17.06 -9.15 1.22
C ILE A 78 16.90 -10.18 2.32
N LEU A 79 15.69 -10.62 2.57
CA LEU A 79 15.37 -11.69 3.52
C LEU A 79 15.63 -13.05 2.88
N ASP A 80 15.78 -14.09 3.70
CA ASP A 80 16.12 -15.45 3.26
C ASP A 80 15.10 -16.04 2.26
N ASP A 81 13.85 -15.57 2.33
CA ASP A 81 12.77 -15.93 1.43
C ASP A 81 12.66 -15.05 0.17
N GLY A 82 13.63 -14.14 -0.03
CA GLY A 82 13.70 -13.25 -1.19
C GLY A 82 12.84 -11.99 -1.09
N VAL A 83 12.18 -11.74 0.04
CA VAL A 83 11.48 -10.46 0.27
C VAL A 83 12.48 -9.33 0.35
N GLU A 84 12.26 -8.28 -0.44
CA GLU A 84 13.10 -7.10 -0.46
C GLU A 84 12.53 -6.00 0.41
N LYS A 85 13.38 -5.47 1.28
CA LYS A 85 13.10 -4.26 2.06
C LYS A 85 14.17 -3.21 1.84
N MET A 86 13.85 -1.98 2.14
CA MET A 86 14.81 -0.90 2.23
C MET A 86 14.86 -0.36 3.64
N SER A 87 16.04 -0.06 4.11
CA SER A 87 16.28 0.79 5.27
C SER A 87 16.62 2.20 4.83
N LEU A 88 16.19 3.15 5.60
CA LEU A 88 16.53 4.57 5.46
C LEU A 88 16.39 5.23 6.83
N HIS A 89 16.92 6.42 6.98
CA HIS A 89 16.49 7.26 8.10
C HIS A 89 15.66 8.43 7.60
N TYR A 90 14.78 8.92 8.46
CA TYR A 90 14.14 10.21 8.30
C TYR A 90 14.86 11.24 9.17
N GLU A 91 15.16 12.40 8.63
CA GLU A 91 15.79 13.49 9.37
C GLU A 91 14.92 13.99 10.53
N ALA A 92 13.60 13.96 10.35
CA ALA A 92 12.64 14.23 11.41
C ALA A 92 11.35 13.42 11.26
N ASP A 93 10.86 12.92 12.39
CA ASP A 93 9.49 12.44 12.56
C ASP A 93 8.73 13.46 13.42
N LEU A 94 7.80 14.19 12.80
CA LEU A 94 7.04 15.23 13.48
C LEU A 94 6.04 14.68 14.49
N ASP A 95 5.71 13.39 14.44
CA ASP A 95 4.91 12.70 15.46
C ASP A 95 5.76 12.32 16.68
N GLN A 96 7.08 12.35 16.54
CA GLN A 96 8.06 12.07 17.59
C GLN A 96 8.90 13.30 17.95
N CYS A 97 8.28 14.47 17.99
CA CYS A 97 8.93 15.74 18.34
C CYS A 97 10.12 16.10 17.42
N GLY A 98 10.07 15.71 16.17
CA GLY A 98 11.11 16.03 15.18
C GLY A 98 12.40 15.21 15.35
N ARG A 99 12.35 14.06 16.04
CA ARG A 99 13.51 13.18 16.16
C ARG A 99 13.81 12.50 14.83
N SER A 100 15.09 12.27 14.59
CA SER A 100 15.52 11.38 13.51
C SER A 100 15.16 9.94 13.85
N VAL A 101 14.60 9.21 12.89
CA VAL A 101 14.10 7.85 13.09
C VAL A 101 14.53 6.91 11.96
N LEU A 102 14.76 5.64 12.31
CA LEU A 102 14.98 4.59 11.34
C LEU A 102 13.65 4.22 10.67
N GLY A 103 13.64 4.14 9.35
CA GLY A 103 12.56 3.58 8.55
C GLY A 103 12.96 2.25 7.92
N ILE A 104 12.11 1.25 8.04
CA ILE A 104 12.20 0.00 7.28
C ILE A 104 10.92 -0.08 6.44
N ARG A 105 11.08 -0.10 5.12
CA ARG A 105 9.95 -0.10 4.18
C ARG A 105 10.08 -1.25 3.18
N PRO A 106 8.99 -1.77 2.63
CA PRO A 106 9.06 -2.66 1.48
C PRO A 106 9.77 -1.97 0.31
N LEU A 107 10.68 -2.69 -0.35
CA LEU A 107 11.26 -2.29 -1.62
C LEU A 107 10.51 -3.01 -2.73
N LEU A 108 9.67 -2.28 -3.43
CA LEU A 108 8.85 -2.80 -4.52
C LEU A 108 9.46 -2.44 -5.87
N TRP A 109 9.00 -3.11 -6.92
CA TRP A 109 9.45 -2.87 -8.28
C TRP A 109 8.26 -2.66 -9.20
N LYS A 110 8.19 -1.48 -9.82
CA LYS A 110 7.12 -1.13 -10.76
C LYS A 110 7.74 -0.73 -12.11
N ASN A 111 7.38 -1.44 -13.17
CA ASN A 111 7.89 -1.20 -14.54
C ASN A 111 9.43 -1.20 -14.61
N GLY A 112 10.09 -2.09 -13.85
CA GLY A 112 11.54 -2.18 -13.79
C GLY A 112 12.22 -1.03 -13.04
N TRP A 113 11.52 -0.37 -12.11
CA TRP A 113 12.08 0.67 -11.24
C TRP A 113 11.77 0.38 -9.78
N PRO A 114 12.72 0.63 -8.86
CA PRO A 114 12.47 0.48 -7.44
C PRO A 114 11.51 1.57 -6.95
N VAL A 115 10.63 1.18 -6.04
CA VAL A 115 9.63 2.04 -5.41
C VAL A 115 9.60 1.72 -3.92
N ALA A 116 9.63 2.75 -3.09
CA ALA A 116 9.40 2.57 -1.66
C ALA A 116 7.93 2.25 -1.42
N GLY A 117 7.66 1.05 -0.90
CA GLY A 117 6.34 0.67 -0.43
C GLY A 117 6.03 1.26 0.95
N ASP A 118 4.78 1.23 1.36
CA ASP A 118 4.36 1.62 2.70
C ASP A 118 4.10 0.37 3.56
N ASN A 119 4.41 0.47 4.85
CA ASN A 119 3.97 -0.52 5.81
C ASN A 119 2.47 -0.32 6.07
N VAL A 120 1.71 -1.38 5.88
CA VAL A 120 0.28 -1.35 6.19
C VAL A 120 0.11 -1.30 7.70
N LYS A 121 -0.68 -0.35 8.20
CA LYS A 121 -1.11 -0.30 9.60
C LYS A 121 -2.39 -1.11 9.77
N GLU A 122 -2.57 -1.67 10.96
CA GLU A 122 -3.84 -2.29 11.32
C GLU A 122 -4.96 -1.24 11.30
N GLY A 123 -6.11 -1.60 10.74
CA GLY A 123 -7.24 -0.67 10.65
C GLY A 123 -8.30 -1.09 9.66
N THR A 124 -9.32 -0.26 9.55
CA THR A 124 -10.39 -0.41 8.55
C THR A 124 -10.17 0.59 7.41
N TYR A 125 -10.22 0.07 6.20
CA TYR A 125 -9.87 0.77 4.98
C TYR A 125 -10.95 0.63 3.92
N GLU A 126 -10.94 1.56 3.00
CA GLU A 126 -11.53 1.45 1.66
C GLU A 126 -10.35 1.30 0.71
N ILE A 127 -10.37 0.23 -0.11
CA ILE A 127 -9.25 -0.09 -1.01
C ILE A 127 -9.62 0.46 -2.38
N GLU A 128 -9.11 1.65 -2.68
CA GLU A 128 -9.36 2.30 -3.97
C GLU A 128 -8.45 1.74 -5.07
N SER A 129 -8.97 1.71 -6.28
CA SER A 129 -8.17 1.42 -7.46
C SER A 129 -7.37 2.67 -7.90
N GLU A 130 -6.33 2.49 -8.74
CA GLU A 130 -5.61 3.61 -9.36
C GLU A 130 -6.55 4.52 -10.19
N ARG A 131 -7.64 3.96 -10.71
CA ARG A 131 -8.71 4.72 -11.36
C ARG A 131 -9.63 5.31 -10.30
N ARG A 132 -9.72 6.63 -10.25
CA ARG A 132 -10.55 7.36 -9.27
C ARG A 132 -12.02 6.97 -9.37
N GLY A 133 -12.67 6.87 -8.22
CA GLY A 133 -14.10 6.55 -8.12
C GLY A 133 -14.41 5.06 -8.17
N TYR A 134 -13.39 4.19 -8.07
CA TYR A 134 -13.55 2.75 -8.04
C TYR A 134 -12.84 2.16 -6.82
N ALA A 135 -13.50 1.19 -6.17
CA ALA A 135 -12.96 0.51 -5.00
C ALA A 135 -13.18 -1.00 -5.08
N LEU A 136 -12.38 -1.73 -4.30
CA LEU A 136 -12.56 -3.17 -4.10
C LEU A 136 -13.85 -3.42 -3.32
N GLU A 137 -14.71 -4.28 -3.85
CA GLU A 137 -16.00 -4.61 -3.27
C GLU A 137 -16.32 -6.11 -3.33
N LEU A 138 -17.24 -6.54 -2.46
CA LEU A 138 -17.92 -7.81 -2.66
C LEU A 138 -18.94 -7.68 -3.77
N ALA A 139 -19.02 -8.70 -4.64
CA ALA A 139 -20.06 -8.83 -5.66
C ALA A 139 -21.39 -9.31 -5.02
N VAL A 140 -22.02 -8.46 -4.24
CA VAL A 140 -23.31 -8.73 -3.58
C VAL A 140 -24.44 -7.91 -4.21
N ASP A 141 -25.65 -8.44 -4.13
CA ASP A 141 -26.86 -7.75 -4.63
C ASP A 141 -27.24 -6.63 -3.64
N LEU A 142 -26.94 -5.40 -4.03
CA LEU A 142 -27.22 -4.21 -3.23
C LEU A 142 -28.72 -3.89 -3.14
N THR A 143 -29.55 -4.42 -4.02
CA THR A 143 -30.99 -4.17 -4.00
C THR A 143 -31.67 -4.83 -2.80
N ARG A 144 -31.10 -5.93 -2.31
CA ARG A 144 -31.56 -6.62 -1.11
C ARG A 144 -31.11 -5.94 0.19
N MET A 145 -30.07 -5.10 0.12
CA MET A 145 -29.55 -4.36 1.27
C MET A 145 -30.39 -3.16 1.65
N ALA A 146 -31.18 -2.62 0.73
CA ALA A 146 -32.18 -1.61 1.02
C ALA A 146 -33.42 -2.36 1.51
N GLY A 147 -33.56 -2.59 2.81
CA GLY A 147 -34.81 -3.05 3.39
C GLY A 147 -35.96 -2.24 2.84
N GLY A 148 -36.77 -2.86 2.00
CA GLY A 148 -37.96 -2.36 1.30
C GLY A 148 -37.88 -0.90 0.85
N MET A 149 -37.85 -0.68 -0.45
CA MET A 149 -38.09 0.65 -1.04
C MET A 149 -39.31 1.27 -0.43
N ARG A 150 -39.21 2.01 0.65
CA ARG A 150 -40.17 3.04 1.00
C ARG A 150 -39.81 4.25 0.16
N GLY A 151 -40.75 4.63 -0.67
CA GLY A 151 -40.71 5.58 -1.75
C GLY A 151 -39.73 6.72 -1.59
N PHE A 152 -39.02 7.01 -2.66
CA PHE A 152 -38.25 8.23 -2.86
C PHE A 152 -39.09 9.44 -2.51
N ASN A 153 -38.94 9.96 -1.30
CA ASN A 153 -39.43 11.28 -0.97
C ASN A 153 -38.36 12.29 -1.31
N ARG A 154 -38.54 13.03 -2.38
CA ARG A 154 -37.56 13.93 -3.00
C ARG A 154 -37.21 15.20 -2.20
N ASN A 155 -37.60 15.29 -0.94
CA ASN A 155 -37.57 16.56 -0.20
C ASN A 155 -36.97 16.46 1.20
N ASN A 156 -35.90 15.71 1.42
CA ASN A 156 -35.18 15.83 2.69
C ASN A 156 -33.68 15.90 2.43
N ASP A 157 -33.15 17.13 2.50
CA ASP A 157 -31.71 17.46 2.64
C ASP A 157 -31.20 17.14 4.07
N GLU A 158 -31.58 16.01 4.65
CA GLU A 158 -31.00 15.59 5.92
C GLU A 158 -29.67 14.85 5.69
N PRO A 159 -28.61 15.20 6.44
CA PRO A 159 -27.33 14.51 6.33
C PRO A 159 -27.53 13.02 6.69
N VAL A 160 -27.00 12.15 5.83
CA VAL A 160 -27.02 10.70 6.01
C VAL A 160 -26.40 10.36 7.36
N LYS A 161 -27.21 9.93 8.33
CA LYS A 161 -26.73 9.50 9.65
C LYS A 161 -25.86 8.23 9.45
N PRO A 162 -24.75 8.10 10.20
CA PRO A 162 -23.99 6.87 10.19
C PRO A 162 -24.87 5.68 10.57
N VAL A 163 -24.78 4.60 9.79
CA VAL A 163 -25.54 3.36 10.03
C VAL A 163 -25.11 2.77 11.38
N PRO A 164 -26.00 2.53 12.34
CA PRO A 164 -25.68 1.93 13.61
C PRO A 164 -25.02 0.54 13.45
N SER A 165 -24.15 0.13 14.37
CA SER A 165 -23.45 -1.15 14.31
C SER A 165 -24.35 -2.38 14.24
N GLN A 166 -25.55 -2.31 14.80
CA GLN A 166 -26.56 -3.35 14.72
C GLN A 166 -27.06 -3.56 13.28
N GLU A 167 -27.26 -2.49 12.53
CA GLU A 167 -27.71 -2.55 11.14
C GLU A 167 -26.60 -3.11 10.22
N LEU A 168 -25.32 -2.93 10.57
CA LEU A 168 -24.21 -3.51 9.83
C LEU A 168 -24.23 -5.05 9.92
N ALA A 169 -24.44 -5.60 11.10
CA ALA A 169 -24.55 -7.05 11.31
C ALA A 169 -25.75 -7.62 10.54
N ASP A 170 -26.87 -6.92 10.55
CA ASP A 170 -28.07 -7.34 9.82
C ASP A 170 -27.83 -7.37 8.30
N VAL A 171 -27.13 -6.39 7.76
CA VAL A 171 -26.73 -6.34 6.36
C VAL A 171 -25.80 -7.51 6.00
N ILE A 172 -24.75 -7.75 6.80
CA ILE A 172 -23.79 -8.84 6.59
C ILE A 172 -24.51 -10.20 6.60
N ASN A 173 -25.46 -10.41 7.48
CA ASN A 173 -26.24 -11.64 7.59
C ASN A 173 -27.13 -11.91 6.37
N THR A 174 -27.35 -10.92 5.50
CA THR A 174 -28.10 -11.14 4.23
C THR A 174 -27.24 -11.69 3.12
N TRP A 175 -25.91 -11.68 3.28
CA TRP A 175 -24.99 -12.14 2.25
C TRP A 175 -24.94 -13.67 2.14
N PRO A 176 -24.58 -14.21 0.96
CA PRO A 176 -24.37 -15.66 0.80
C PRO A 176 -23.36 -16.20 1.82
N THR A 177 -23.62 -17.39 2.35
CA THR A 177 -22.75 -18.05 3.33
C THR A 177 -21.50 -18.67 2.71
N GLY A 178 -21.51 -18.94 1.40
CA GLY A 178 -20.37 -19.47 0.65
C GLY A 178 -19.38 -18.41 0.22
N ASN A 179 -18.54 -18.76 -0.76
CA ASN A 179 -17.63 -17.82 -1.40
C ASN A 179 -18.39 -16.73 -2.15
N ILE A 180 -17.85 -15.52 -2.13
CA ILE A 180 -18.39 -14.38 -2.86
C ILE A 180 -17.24 -13.77 -3.67
N ASP A 181 -17.49 -13.44 -4.93
CA ASP A 181 -16.49 -12.78 -5.77
C ASP A 181 -16.14 -11.40 -5.22
N ALA A 182 -14.89 -11.05 -5.32
CA ALA A 182 -14.43 -9.69 -5.09
C ALA A 182 -14.08 -9.05 -6.44
N ARG A 183 -14.48 -7.81 -6.61
CA ARG A 183 -14.30 -7.09 -7.87
C ARG A 183 -14.01 -5.61 -7.60
N ILE A 184 -13.63 -4.89 -8.64
CA ILE A 184 -13.59 -3.43 -8.61
C ILE A 184 -14.95 -2.91 -9.08
N GLY A 185 -15.59 -2.11 -8.26
CA GLY A 185 -16.87 -1.46 -8.56
C GLY A 185 -16.86 0.03 -8.26
N ASP A 186 -17.95 0.72 -8.59
CA ASP A 186 -18.09 2.15 -8.29
C ASP A 186 -17.98 2.38 -6.77
N TYR A 187 -17.19 3.39 -6.38
CA TYR A 187 -17.06 3.75 -4.99
C TYR A 187 -18.38 4.34 -4.44
N ILE A 188 -19.01 3.56 -3.61
CA ILE A 188 -20.20 3.96 -2.83
C ILE A 188 -19.92 3.54 -1.38
N PRO A 189 -19.70 4.41 -0.41
CA PRO A 189 -19.16 4.08 0.91
C PRO A 189 -20.11 3.18 1.73
N ARG A 190 -20.21 1.93 1.32
CA ARG A 190 -21.12 0.90 1.85
C ARG A 190 -20.34 -0.22 2.52
N PRO A 191 -20.94 -1.02 3.41
CA PRO A 191 -20.29 -2.10 4.14
C PRO A 191 -19.51 -3.10 3.28
N HIS A 192 -19.99 -3.43 2.07
CA HIS A 192 -19.36 -4.36 1.14
C HIS A 192 -18.06 -3.83 0.50
N GLN A 193 -17.67 -2.57 0.76
CA GLN A 193 -16.43 -1.94 0.32
C GLN A 193 -15.48 -1.59 1.48
N LYS A 194 -15.81 -1.97 2.72
CA LYS A 194 -14.97 -1.70 3.90
C LYS A 194 -14.22 -2.95 4.31
N TRP A 195 -12.92 -2.80 4.44
CA TRP A 195 -11.99 -3.89 4.69
C TRP A 195 -11.18 -3.62 5.95
N THR A 196 -11.14 -4.57 6.85
CA THR A 196 -10.24 -4.54 8.01
C THR A 196 -8.97 -5.31 7.68
N ILE A 197 -7.83 -4.65 7.81
CA ILE A 197 -6.51 -5.22 7.61
C ILE A 197 -5.86 -5.41 8.97
N THR A 198 -5.50 -6.64 9.29
CA THR A 198 -4.81 -6.98 10.55
C THR A 198 -3.61 -7.86 10.28
N PRO A 199 -2.53 -7.75 11.08
CA PRO A 199 -1.40 -8.66 10.97
C PRO A 199 -1.81 -10.12 11.12
N ALA A 200 -1.15 -11.01 10.39
CA ALA A 200 -1.29 -12.46 10.47
C ALA A 200 0.08 -13.08 10.82
N PRO A 201 0.55 -12.93 12.08
CA PRO A 201 1.92 -13.28 12.47
C PRO A 201 2.23 -14.77 12.35
N ASP A 202 1.20 -15.61 12.46
CA ASP A 202 1.34 -17.07 12.36
C ASP A 202 1.29 -17.57 10.91
N SER A 203 1.09 -16.66 9.94
CA SER A 203 1.10 -17.02 8.54
C SER A 203 2.52 -16.95 8.00
N SER A 204 2.94 -18.01 7.34
CA SER A 204 4.19 -18.06 6.59
C SER A 204 3.88 -18.42 5.15
N GLY A 205 4.52 -17.77 4.23
CA GLY A 205 4.37 -18.05 2.81
C GLY A 205 5.70 -18.00 2.11
N TYR A 206 5.70 -18.34 0.82
CA TYR A 206 6.90 -18.39 -0.01
C TYR A 206 7.72 -17.10 -0.01
N LEU A 207 7.07 -15.95 0.15
CA LEU A 207 7.73 -14.64 0.11
C LEU A 207 8.10 -14.07 1.50
N GLY A 208 7.89 -14.84 2.58
CA GLY A 208 8.17 -14.38 3.95
C GLY A 208 7.15 -13.36 4.48
N GLY A 209 7.36 -12.87 5.68
CA GLY A 209 6.46 -11.91 6.34
C GLY A 209 6.99 -10.47 6.33
N PRO A 210 6.18 -9.49 6.76
CA PRO A 210 4.89 -9.70 7.45
C PRO A 210 3.73 -9.96 6.48
N TYR A 211 2.81 -10.82 6.92
CA TYR A 211 1.56 -11.07 6.24
C TYR A 211 0.40 -10.40 6.97
N TYR A 212 -0.64 -10.11 6.20
CA TYR A 212 -1.86 -9.49 6.71
C TYR A 212 -3.06 -10.28 6.20
N LYS A 213 -4.06 -10.44 7.04
CA LYS A 213 -5.39 -10.84 6.60
C LYS A 213 -6.20 -9.60 6.28
N ILE A 214 -7.00 -9.69 5.24
CA ILE A 214 -7.91 -8.64 4.78
C ILE A 214 -9.31 -9.23 4.86
N VAL A 215 -10.13 -8.72 5.74
CA VAL A 215 -11.50 -9.20 5.95
C VAL A 215 -12.49 -8.06 5.73
N ILE A 216 -13.71 -8.39 5.36
CA ILE A 216 -14.80 -7.40 5.33
C ILE A 216 -15.04 -6.90 6.76
N ALA A 217 -15.07 -5.60 6.94
CA ALA A 217 -15.26 -4.97 8.24
C ALA A 217 -16.56 -5.45 8.90
N GLY A 218 -16.46 -5.90 10.16
CA GLY A 218 -17.57 -6.44 10.92
C GLY A 218 -17.92 -7.91 10.61
N SER A 219 -17.07 -8.63 9.87
CA SER A 219 -17.23 -10.06 9.60
C SER A 219 -15.89 -10.81 9.65
N ASP A 220 -15.94 -12.13 9.61
CA ASP A 220 -14.77 -13.00 9.46
C ASP A 220 -14.41 -13.28 7.99
N ARG A 221 -15.23 -12.77 7.06
CA ARG A 221 -15.09 -13.03 5.62
C ARG A 221 -13.78 -12.47 5.09
N ALA A 222 -12.89 -13.35 4.65
CA ALA A 222 -11.53 -13.01 4.25
C ALA A 222 -11.34 -12.99 2.73
N LEU A 223 -10.52 -12.07 2.25
CA LEU A 223 -10.06 -12.04 0.88
C LEU A 223 -9.14 -13.25 0.60
N ALA A 224 -9.33 -13.89 -0.53
CA ALA A 224 -8.55 -15.03 -0.97
C ALA A 224 -8.37 -15.02 -2.49
N ALA A 225 -7.42 -15.80 -2.99
CA ALA A 225 -7.26 -16.08 -4.41
C ALA A 225 -7.57 -17.54 -4.69
N THR A 226 -8.19 -17.83 -5.83
CA THR A 226 -8.35 -19.19 -6.34
C THR A 226 -7.08 -19.66 -7.04
N VAL A 227 -7.02 -20.94 -7.36
CA VAL A 227 -5.92 -21.51 -8.17
C VAL A 227 -5.84 -20.92 -9.57
N ASP A 228 -6.94 -20.38 -10.08
CA ASP A 228 -7.03 -19.71 -11.38
C ASP A 228 -6.76 -18.19 -11.27
N ALA A 229 -6.23 -17.74 -10.12
CA ALA A 229 -5.92 -16.34 -9.82
C ALA A 229 -7.13 -15.39 -9.80
N GLU A 230 -8.34 -15.91 -9.63
CA GLU A 230 -9.51 -15.07 -9.36
C GLU A 230 -9.50 -14.61 -7.91
N VAL A 231 -9.98 -13.41 -7.67
CA VAL A 231 -10.08 -12.82 -6.33
C VAL A 231 -11.49 -13.02 -5.79
N ILE A 232 -11.57 -13.74 -4.69
CA ILE A 232 -12.83 -14.06 -4.01
C ILE A 232 -12.77 -13.68 -2.54
N THR A 233 -13.86 -13.81 -1.84
CA THR A 233 -13.87 -13.90 -0.38
C THR A 233 -14.39 -15.25 0.08
N VAL A 234 -13.72 -15.81 1.08
CA VAL A 234 -14.11 -17.03 1.78
C VAL A 234 -14.80 -16.67 3.11
N PRO A 235 -15.66 -17.54 3.67
CA PRO A 235 -16.43 -17.22 4.88
C PRO A 235 -15.59 -16.84 6.10
N ALA A 236 -14.38 -17.41 6.23
CA ALA A 236 -13.46 -17.10 7.32
C ALA A 236 -11.99 -17.31 6.87
N PHE A 237 -11.08 -16.58 7.50
CA PHE A 237 -9.65 -16.80 7.34
C PHE A 237 -9.23 -18.10 8.01
N THR A 238 -8.64 -19.02 7.24
CA THR A 238 -8.21 -20.34 7.72
C THR A 238 -6.70 -20.49 7.87
N GLY A 239 -5.95 -19.40 7.72
CA GLY A 239 -4.50 -19.38 7.63
C GLY A 239 -4.01 -19.30 6.18
N ALA A 240 -2.72 -19.03 5.99
CA ALA A 240 -2.10 -19.15 4.68
C ALA A 240 -1.87 -20.64 4.34
N PRO A 241 -1.95 -21.04 3.08
CA PRO A 241 -1.64 -22.40 2.65
C PRO A 241 -0.16 -22.72 2.80
#